data_b3bd8cf74f90e74b3ff9236d89321b60
#
_entry.id   b3bd8cf74f90e74b3ff9236d89321b60
#
_cell.length_a   1.000
_cell.length_b   1.000
_cell.length_c   1.000
_cell.angle_alpha   90.00
_cell.angle_beta   90.00
_cell.angle_gamma   90.00
#
_symmetry.space_group_name_H-M   'P 1'
#
loop_
_entity.id
_entity.type
_entity.pdbx_description
1 polymer ?
#
loop_
_entity_poly.entity_id
_entity_poly.type
_entity_poly.pdbx_seq_one_letter_code
_entity_poly.pdbx_strand_id
1 'polypeptide(L)'
;MARVIGDLARPNCPGGPAVIGISEVENERVVRDLVNTSPAKEMNLKYVHYDSPDRRGIDVALIYNPRLFRYTKSSTHPLIIPDNPNFKTRDQLLVEGTMAGEHVCILVNHWPSPYGGAKSSPLREAAAALSKHIADSVRTANPSAKVIIMGDLNDDPKDASVAKVLGATRHKKDTPADGYFNATWGLYDKGIGTLCYQDSWCLYDQQILSANLLGKPANGLSYWKTEVFNREYLVTPDGKKKGYPFRAFNGNIWQNGYSDHFPIITYYVKQLK
;
A
#
# COMPACT_ATOMS: atom_id res chain seq x y z
N MET A 1 -0.44 7.86 -15.31
CA MET A 1 0.24 7.31 -14.10
C MET A 1 1.72 7.73 -14.00
N ALA A 2 2.54 7.69 -15.04
CA ALA A 2 3.97 8.07 -14.98
C ALA A 2 4.21 9.49 -14.40
N ARG A 3 3.36 10.47 -14.74
CA ARG A 3 3.37 11.82 -14.13
C ARG A 3 3.18 11.74 -12.61
N VAL A 4 2.21 10.95 -12.14
CA VAL A 4 1.95 10.80 -10.70
C VAL A 4 3.20 10.26 -10.00
N ILE A 5 3.80 9.18 -10.53
CA ILE A 5 5.04 8.60 -9.99
C ILE A 5 6.17 9.64 -9.95
N GLY A 6 6.32 10.45 -11.01
CA GLY A 6 7.32 11.50 -11.08
C GLY A 6 7.14 12.59 -10.02
N ASP A 7 5.92 12.85 -9.58
CA ASP A 7 5.59 13.90 -8.62
C ASP A 7 5.54 13.40 -7.16
N LEU A 8 5.44 12.05 -6.95
CA LEU A 8 5.34 11.48 -5.61
C LEU A 8 6.55 11.86 -4.73
N ALA A 9 6.28 12.23 -3.49
CA ALA A 9 7.26 12.50 -2.42
C ALA A 9 8.28 13.62 -2.70
N ARG A 10 8.30 14.24 -3.88
CA ARG A 10 9.30 15.23 -4.32
C ARG A 10 9.60 16.35 -3.31
N PRO A 11 8.62 16.97 -2.63
CA PRO A 11 8.90 18.05 -1.68
C PRO A 11 9.79 17.64 -0.50
N ASN A 12 9.66 16.39 -0.04
CA ASN A 12 10.41 15.88 1.12
C ASN A 12 11.51 14.89 0.73
N CYS A 13 11.44 14.32 -0.47
CA CYS A 13 12.38 13.33 -0.99
C CYS A 13 12.71 13.66 -2.46
N PRO A 14 13.70 14.53 -2.72
CA PRO A 14 14.04 14.97 -4.09
C PRO A 14 14.38 13.82 -5.05
N GLY A 15 14.87 12.68 -4.52
CA GLY A 15 15.13 11.45 -5.27
C GLY A 15 13.87 10.68 -5.67
N GLY A 16 12.69 11.12 -5.24
CA GLY A 16 11.42 10.41 -5.39
C GLY A 16 11.23 9.29 -4.37
N PRO A 17 10.17 8.47 -4.50
CA PRO A 17 9.86 7.39 -3.58
C PRO A 17 10.91 6.26 -3.66
N ALA A 18 11.20 5.65 -2.52
CA ALA A 18 12.07 4.47 -2.45
C ALA A 18 11.36 3.22 -2.98
N VAL A 19 10.08 3.06 -2.61
CA VAL A 19 9.20 1.96 -3.03
C VAL A 19 7.80 2.49 -3.29
N ILE A 20 7.07 1.85 -4.20
CA ILE A 20 5.68 2.14 -4.53
C ILE A 20 4.96 0.80 -4.68
N GLY A 21 4.03 0.49 -3.78
CA GLY A 21 3.07 -0.59 -3.98
C GLY A 21 1.96 -0.13 -4.92
N ILE A 22 1.60 -0.94 -5.88
CA ILE A 22 0.50 -0.67 -6.80
C ILE A 22 -0.46 -1.85 -6.85
N SER A 23 -1.74 -1.53 -7.00
CA SER A 23 -2.85 -2.48 -7.13
C SER A 23 -3.50 -2.37 -8.51
N GLU A 24 -4.34 -3.36 -8.86
CA GLU A 24 -5.08 -3.43 -10.12
C GLU A 24 -4.17 -3.45 -11.36
N VAL A 25 -3.05 -4.12 -11.23
CA VAL A 25 -2.10 -4.36 -12.32
C VAL A 25 -2.65 -5.46 -13.22
N GLU A 26 -2.83 -5.18 -14.51
CA GLU A 26 -3.35 -6.16 -15.47
C GLU A 26 -2.33 -7.27 -15.77
N ASN A 27 -1.05 -6.91 -15.89
CA ASN A 27 0.05 -7.84 -16.20
C ASN A 27 1.42 -7.14 -16.08
N GLU A 28 2.51 -7.91 -16.19
CA GLU A 28 3.89 -7.39 -16.17
C GLU A 28 4.14 -6.28 -17.20
N ARG A 29 3.53 -6.39 -18.38
CA ARG A 29 3.75 -5.44 -19.48
C ARG A 29 3.34 -4.03 -19.06
N VAL A 30 2.19 -3.85 -18.39
CA VAL A 30 1.74 -2.50 -17.99
C VAL A 30 2.66 -1.88 -16.94
N VAL A 31 3.24 -2.67 -16.04
CA VAL A 31 4.23 -2.18 -15.08
C VAL A 31 5.52 -1.77 -15.78
N ARG A 32 6.01 -2.60 -16.70
CA ARG A 32 7.18 -2.32 -17.51
C ARG A 32 7.01 -1.04 -18.35
N ASP A 33 5.87 -0.90 -19.00
CA ASP A 33 5.57 0.28 -19.82
C ASP A 33 5.49 1.53 -18.92
N LEU A 34 4.89 1.44 -17.73
CA LEU A 34 4.79 2.52 -16.76
C LEU A 34 6.16 3.04 -16.31
N VAL A 35 7.08 2.15 -15.90
CA VAL A 35 8.42 2.56 -15.44
C VAL A 35 9.30 3.07 -16.58
N ASN A 36 9.00 2.73 -17.83
CA ASN A 36 9.68 3.20 -19.03
C ASN A 36 9.05 4.43 -19.68
N THR A 37 7.97 4.97 -19.11
CA THR A 37 7.30 6.19 -19.59
C THR A 37 7.78 7.41 -18.81
N SER A 38 8.16 8.51 -19.50
CA SER A 38 8.53 9.78 -18.86
C SER A 38 7.35 10.37 -18.05
N PRO A 39 7.59 10.95 -16.84
CA PRO A 39 8.91 11.18 -16.20
C PRO A 39 9.39 10.01 -15.31
N ALA A 40 8.64 8.92 -15.15
CA ALA A 40 9.06 7.77 -14.30
C ALA A 40 10.37 7.13 -14.83
N LYS A 41 10.56 7.09 -16.16
CA LYS A 41 11.74 6.54 -16.82
C LYS A 41 13.05 7.20 -16.32
N GLU A 42 13.04 8.52 -16.06
CA GLU A 42 14.24 9.24 -15.62
C GLU A 42 14.72 8.82 -14.22
N MET A 43 13.86 8.17 -13.46
CA MET A 43 14.19 7.65 -12.13
C MET A 43 14.88 6.27 -12.16
N ASN A 44 14.95 5.61 -13.34
CA ASN A 44 15.51 4.26 -13.51
C ASN A 44 14.90 3.23 -12.57
N LEU A 45 13.59 3.29 -12.38
CA LEU A 45 12.87 2.40 -11.47
C LEU A 45 12.94 0.95 -11.95
N LYS A 46 12.88 0.05 -10.98
CA LYS A 46 12.73 -1.40 -11.18
C LYS A 46 11.41 -1.84 -10.56
N TYR A 47 10.99 -3.07 -10.85
CA TYR A 47 9.73 -3.61 -10.32
C TYR A 47 9.84 -5.09 -9.97
N VAL A 48 8.90 -5.54 -9.16
CA VAL A 48 8.61 -6.94 -8.85
C VAL A 48 7.12 -7.16 -9.12
N HIS A 49 6.81 -8.14 -9.93
CA HIS A 49 5.46 -8.53 -10.28
C HIS A 49 5.37 -10.05 -10.43
N TYR A 50 4.23 -10.60 -10.07
CA TYR A 50 3.85 -11.99 -10.29
C TYR A 50 2.37 -12.03 -10.64
N ASP A 51 2.02 -12.90 -11.58
CA ASP A 51 0.61 -13.19 -11.89
C ASP A 51 -0.04 -13.88 -10.69
N SER A 52 -1.24 -13.47 -10.35
CA SER A 52 -2.06 -14.05 -9.29
C SER A 52 -3.32 -14.71 -9.85
N PRO A 53 -3.97 -15.63 -9.10
CA PRO A 53 -5.12 -16.37 -9.59
C PRO A 53 -6.43 -15.55 -9.58
N ASP A 54 -6.39 -14.22 -9.47
CA ASP A 54 -7.58 -13.36 -9.44
C ASP A 54 -8.44 -13.55 -10.70
N ARG A 55 -9.78 -13.66 -10.51
CA ARG A 55 -10.70 -13.91 -11.62
C ARG A 55 -10.85 -12.76 -12.59
N ARG A 56 -10.52 -11.53 -12.18
CA ARG A 56 -10.51 -10.34 -13.04
C ARG A 56 -9.19 -10.19 -13.79
N GLY A 57 -8.19 -11.02 -13.49
CA GLY A 57 -6.84 -10.93 -14.07
C GLY A 57 -6.11 -9.69 -13.62
N ILE A 58 -6.24 -9.31 -12.36
CA ILE A 58 -5.52 -8.18 -11.77
C ILE A 58 -4.60 -8.63 -10.64
N ASP A 59 -3.47 -7.94 -10.50
CA ASP A 59 -2.40 -8.27 -9.59
C ASP A 59 -2.02 -7.10 -8.70
N VAL A 60 -1.04 -7.33 -7.84
CA VAL A 60 -0.27 -6.29 -7.15
C VAL A 60 1.17 -6.30 -7.65
N ALA A 61 1.85 -5.16 -7.58
CA ALA A 61 3.27 -5.08 -7.88
C ALA A 61 3.98 -4.10 -6.93
N LEU A 62 5.30 -4.25 -6.81
CA LEU A 62 6.16 -3.27 -6.16
C LEU A 62 7.09 -2.65 -7.20
N ILE A 63 7.06 -1.32 -7.32
CA ILE A 63 8.05 -0.53 -8.06
C ILE A 63 9.05 0.02 -7.04
N TYR A 64 10.35 0.03 -7.36
CA TYR A 64 11.35 0.53 -6.43
C TYR A 64 12.46 1.31 -7.14
N ASN A 65 13.02 2.27 -6.40
CA ASN A 65 14.19 3.03 -6.81
C ASN A 65 15.46 2.29 -6.32
N PRO A 66 16.29 1.73 -7.22
CA PRO A 66 17.46 0.93 -6.81
C PRO A 66 18.54 1.73 -6.09
N ARG A 67 18.49 3.07 -6.14
CA ARG A 67 19.38 3.95 -5.36
C ARG A 67 18.99 4.05 -3.90
N LEU A 68 17.69 3.81 -3.57
CA LEU A 68 17.12 3.98 -2.23
C LEU A 68 16.70 2.66 -1.59
N PHE A 69 16.35 1.66 -2.40
CA PHE A 69 15.99 0.32 -1.96
C PHE A 69 16.75 -0.73 -2.76
N ARG A 70 17.58 -1.51 -2.08
CA ARG A 70 18.31 -2.62 -2.68
C ARG A 70 17.50 -3.91 -2.50
N TYR A 71 16.87 -4.38 -3.56
CA TYR A 71 16.12 -5.63 -3.60
C TYR A 71 16.98 -6.83 -3.24
N THR A 72 16.43 -7.80 -2.50
CA THR A 72 17.08 -9.04 -2.13
C THR A 72 16.31 -10.26 -2.65
N LYS A 73 15.05 -10.39 -2.29
CA LYS A 73 14.18 -11.50 -2.71
C LYS A 73 12.71 -11.11 -2.59
N SER A 74 11.84 -11.93 -3.18
CA SER A 74 10.38 -11.77 -3.09
C SER A 74 9.68 -13.12 -3.12
N SER A 75 8.44 -13.13 -2.63
CA SER A 75 7.53 -14.29 -2.68
C SER A 75 6.09 -13.83 -2.76
N THR A 76 5.22 -14.68 -3.30
CA THR A 76 3.77 -14.51 -3.29
C THR A 76 3.13 -15.44 -2.30
N HIS A 77 2.02 -15.00 -1.72
CA HIS A 77 1.27 -15.74 -0.70
C HIS A 77 -0.21 -15.73 -1.09
N PRO A 78 -0.74 -16.86 -1.59
CA PRO A 78 -2.13 -16.97 -1.97
C PRO A 78 -3.05 -16.98 -0.74
N LEU A 79 -4.20 -16.29 -0.86
CA LEU A 79 -5.25 -16.38 0.14
C LEU A 79 -6.07 -17.65 -0.07
N ILE A 80 -5.95 -18.60 0.85
CA ILE A 80 -6.68 -19.86 0.84
C ILE A 80 -7.82 -19.77 1.86
N ILE A 81 -9.05 -20.02 1.39
CA ILE A 81 -10.25 -20.11 2.25
C ILE A 81 -10.64 -21.58 2.36
N PRO A 82 -10.47 -22.24 3.52
CA PRO A 82 -10.69 -23.68 3.66
C PRO A 82 -12.07 -24.15 3.19
N ASP A 83 -13.12 -23.40 3.56
CA ASP A 83 -14.51 -23.73 3.22
C ASP A 83 -14.92 -23.25 1.82
N ASN A 84 -14.01 -22.63 1.08
CA ASN A 84 -14.24 -22.18 -0.30
C ASN A 84 -12.97 -22.34 -1.17
N PRO A 85 -12.57 -23.55 -1.52
CA PRO A 85 -11.32 -23.82 -2.25
C PRO A 85 -11.29 -23.22 -3.66
N ASN A 86 -12.46 -22.86 -4.20
CA ASN A 86 -12.59 -22.20 -5.49
C ASN A 86 -12.50 -20.66 -5.42
N PHE A 87 -12.38 -20.12 -4.20
CA PHE A 87 -12.15 -18.68 -4.05
C PHE A 87 -10.77 -18.30 -4.60
N LYS A 88 -10.76 -17.36 -5.53
CA LYS A 88 -9.55 -16.86 -6.17
C LYS A 88 -9.51 -15.33 -6.07
N THR A 89 -8.38 -14.81 -5.64
CA THR A 89 -8.11 -13.38 -5.48
C THR A 89 -6.63 -13.10 -5.68
N ARG A 90 -6.21 -11.85 -5.52
CA ARG A 90 -4.81 -11.43 -5.62
C ARG A 90 -3.97 -12.07 -4.51
N ASP A 91 -2.79 -12.52 -4.87
CA ASP A 91 -1.79 -12.94 -3.90
C ASP A 91 -1.25 -11.72 -3.13
N GLN A 92 -0.81 -11.94 -1.90
CA GLN A 92 -0.06 -10.92 -1.15
C GLN A 92 1.41 -11.03 -1.55
N LEU A 93 2.01 -9.91 -1.98
CA LEU A 93 3.38 -9.85 -2.48
C LEU A 93 4.33 -9.38 -1.37
N LEU A 94 5.19 -10.28 -0.89
CA LEU A 94 6.29 -9.93 0.01
C LEU A 94 7.54 -9.63 -0.80
N VAL A 95 8.14 -8.45 -0.56
CA VAL A 95 9.43 -8.03 -1.13
C VAL A 95 10.38 -7.64 -0.02
N GLU A 96 11.55 -8.25 0.01
CA GLU A 96 12.58 -7.99 1.02
C GLU A 96 13.78 -7.30 0.40
N GLY A 97 14.37 -6.39 1.15
CA GLY A 97 15.54 -5.64 0.70
C GLY A 97 16.17 -4.80 1.78
N THR A 98 17.00 -3.86 1.37
CA THR A 98 17.70 -2.95 2.28
C THR A 98 17.37 -1.50 1.93
N MET A 99 16.91 -0.73 2.92
CA MET A 99 16.66 0.71 2.84
C MET A 99 17.45 1.43 3.92
N ALA A 100 18.23 2.43 3.55
CA ALA A 100 19.10 3.17 4.47
C ALA A 100 20.01 2.25 5.32
N GLY A 101 20.46 1.11 4.76
CA GLY A 101 21.32 0.14 5.44
C GLY A 101 20.60 -0.82 6.38
N GLU A 102 19.28 -0.84 6.41
CA GLU A 102 18.48 -1.71 7.28
C GLU A 102 17.60 -2.65 6.48
N HIS A 103 17.38 -3.86 7.00
CA HIS A 103 16.51 -4.85 6.38
C HIS A 103 15.05 -4.40 6.48
N VAL A 104 14.41 -4.23 5.33
CA VAL A 104 13.02 -3.80 5.21
C VAL A 104 12.25 -4.80 4.36
N CYS A 105 11.08 -5.18 4.85
CA CYS A 105 10.16 -6.10 4.19
C CYS A 105 8.87 -5.34 3.87
N ILE A 106 8.49 -5.33 2.61
CA ILE A 106 7.30 -4.67 2.11
C ILE A 106 6.30 -5.74 1.71
N LEU A 107 5.12 -5.73 2.33
CA LEU A 107 4.00 -6.60 1.97
C LEU A 107 2.95 -5.79 1.22
N VAL A 108 2.86 -5.98 -0.08
CA VAL A 108 1.88 -5.29 -0.94
C VAL A 108 0.60 -6.10 -1.01
N ASN A 109 -0.52 -5.44 -0.77
CA ASN A 109 -1.83 -6.04 -0.64
C ASN A 109 -2.86 -5.40 -1.55
N HIS A 110 -3.82 -6.20 -2.00
CA HIS A 110 -5.11 -5.75 -2.47
C HIS A 110 -6.14 -6.78 -2.00
N TRP A 111 -6.76 -6.52 -0.84
CA TRP A 111 -7.68 -7.46 -0.21
C TRP A 111 -9.01 -7.58 -0.95
N PRO A 112 -9.82 -8.62 -0.67
CA PRO A 112 -11.14 -8.78 -1.28
C PRO A 112 -12.02 -7.54 -1.12
N SER A 113 -12.67 -7.15 -2.22
CA SER A 113 -13.54 -5.97 -2.25
C SER A 113 -14.70 -6.08 -1.25
N PRO A 114 -15.20 -4.95 -0.70
CA PRO A 114 -16.39 -4.90 0.13
C PRO A 114 -17.68 -5.17 -0.66
N TYR A 115 -17.59 -5.40 -1.97
CA TYR A 115 -18.74 -5.78 -2.79
C TYR A 115 -19.37 -7.07 -2.24
N GLY A 116 -20.67 -7.00 -1.94
CA GLY A 116 -21.38 -8.05 -1.19
C GLY A 116 -21.66 -7.70 0.27
N GLY A 117 -21.23 -6.51 0.71
CA GLY A 117 -21.52 -5.96 2.05
C GLY A 117 -20.91 -6.81 3.17
N ALA A 118 -21.64 -7.00 4.26
CA ALA A 118 -21.17 -7.74 5.43
C ALA A 118 -20.72 -9.18 5.14
N LYS A 119 -21.24 -9.80 4.08
CA LYS A 119 -20.86 -11.17 3.69
C LYS A 119 -19.43 -11.29 3.18
N SER A 120 -18.81 -10.17 2.76
CA SER A 120 -17.40 -10.15 2.30
C SER A 120 -16.40 -9.88 3.42
N SER A 121 -16.84 -9.41 4.60
CA SER A 121 -15.96 -9.11 5.74
C SER A 121 -15.06 -10.30 6.16
N PRO A 122 -15.57 -11.55 6.27
CA PRO A 122 -14.73 -12.70 6.62
C PRO A 122 -13.57 -12.95 5.65
N LEU A 123 -13.71 -12.57 4.37
CA LEU A 123 -12.65 -12.72 3.38
C LEU A 123 -11.52 -11.72 3.63
N ARG A 124 -11.84 -10.48 4.04
CA ARG A 124 -10.84 -9.48 4.42
C ARG A 124 -10.20 -9.80 5.76
N GLU A 125 -10.96 -10.35 6.70
CA GLU A 125 -10.40 -10.85 7.97
C GLU A 125 -9.40 -11.99 7.73
N ALA A 126 -9.71 -12.92 6.81
CA ALA A 126 -8.78 -13.98 6.41
C ALA A 126 -7.53 -13.40 5.71
N ALA A 127 -7.69 -12.38 4.85
CA ALA A 127 -6.57 -11.69 4.22
C ALA A 127 -5.69 -10.95 5.24
N ALA A 128 -6.31 -10.33 6.25
CA ALA A 128 -5.62 -9.69 7.36
C ALA A 128 -4.82 -10.69 8.21
N ALA A 129 -5.42 -11.85 8.51
CA ALA A 129 -4.76 -12.93 9.23
C ALA A 129 -3.53 -13.45 8.45
N LEU A 130 -3.64 -13.60 7.12
CA LEU A 130 -2.52 -13.97 6.27
C LEU A 130 -1.42 -12.91 6.30
N SER A 131 -1.77 -11.62 6.13
CA SER A 131 -0.81 -10.52 6.23
C SER A 131 -0.07 -10.51 7.56
N LYS A 132 -0.79 -10.70 8.66
CA LYS A 132 -0.20 -10.79 10.00
C LYS A 132 0.74 -11.98 10.12
N HIS A 133 0.31 -13.15 9.67
CA HIS A 133 1.14 -14.38 9.70
C HIS A 133 2.45 -14.19 8.93
N ILE A 134 2.42 -13.62 7.72
CA ILE A 134 3.61 -13.34 6.92
C ILE A 134 4.53 -12.38 7.67
N ALA A 135 3.99 -11.28 8.17
CA ALA A 135 4.75 -10.25 8.88
C ALA A 135 5.39 -10.78 10.17
N ASP A 136 4.63 -11.56 10.95
CA ASP A 136 5.13 -12.20 12.18
C ASP A 136 6.21 -13.24 11.87
N SER A 137 6.07 -14.04 10.79
CA SER A 137 7.07 -15.01 10.36
C SER A 137 8.39 -14.35 9.98
N VAL A 138 8.33 -13.23 9.23
CA VAL A 138 9.51 -12.43 8.90
C VAL A 138 10.22 -11.92 10.15
N ARG A 139 9.46 -11.39 11.12
CA ARG A 139 10.02 -10.84 12.36
C ARG A 139 10.53 -11.91 13.32
N THR A 140 9.93 -13.09 13.30
CA THR A 140 10.43 -14.25 14.05
C THR A 140 11.78 -14.70 13.50
N ALA A 141 11.91 -14.78 12.17
CA ALA A 141 13.16 -15.15 11.52
C ALA A 141 14.25 -14.07 11.66
N ASN A 142 13.86 -12.79 11.68
CA ASN A 142 14.76 -11.66 11.88
C ASN A 142 14.07 -10.56 12.70
N PRO A 143 14.28 -10.51 14.03
CA PRO A 143 13.66 -9.50 14.90
C PRO A 143 14.02 -8.04 14.55
N SER A 144 15.12 -7.81 13.85
CA SER A 144 15.51 -6.46 13.39
C SER A 144 14.80 -6.04 12.09
N ALA A 145 14.17 -6.96 11.38
CA ALA A 145 13.45 -6.66 10.14
C ALA A 145 12.33 -5.64 10.39
N LYS A 146 12.31 -4.62 9.58
CA LYS A 146 11.27 -3.59 9.57
C LYS A 146 10.21 -3.98 8.56
N VAL A 147 8.97 -4.17 9.00
CA VAL A 147 7.88 -4.61 8.14
C VAL A 147 6.92 -3.45 7.87
N ILE A 148 6.60 -3.28 6.59
CA ILE A 148 5.60 -2.33 6.10
C ILE A 148 4.56 -3.14 5.33
N ILE A 149 3.33 -3.19 5.85
CA ILE A 149 2.17 -3.75 5.16
C ILE A 149 1.45 -2.59 4.49
N MET A 150 1.28 -2.62 3.17
CA MET A 150 0.68 -1.53 2.41
C MET A 150 -0.27 -2.02 1.34
N GLY A 151 -1.12 -1.14 0.86
CA GLY A 151 -1.98 -1.36 -0.30
C GLY A 151 -3.44 -1.03 -0.02
N ASP A 152 -4.29 -1.41 -0.94
CA ASP A 152 -5.75 -1.32 -0.81
C ASP A 152 -6.26 -2.49 0.04
N LEU A 153 -6.58 -2.21 1.30
CA LEU A 153 -7.09 -3.19 2.24
C LEU A 153 -8.62 -3.37 2.14
N ASN A 154 -9.30 -2.55 1.33
CA ASN A 154 -10.74 -2.59 1.11
C ASN A 154 -11.58 -2.53 2.41
N ASP A 155 -10.99 -2.08 3.50
CA ASP A 155 -11.59 -1.79 4.80
C ASP A 155 -10.97 -0.52 5.39
N ASP A 156 -11.71 0.18 6.22
CA ASP A 156 -11.20 1.35 6.96
C ASP A 156 -10.32 0.92 8.16
N PRO A 157 -9.46 1.80 8.69
CA PRO A 157 -8.61 1.50 9.85
C PRO A 157 -9.32 0.92 11.06
N LYS A 158 -10.58 1.28 11.29
CA LYS A 158 -11.41 0.83 12.41
C LYS A 158 -12.03 -0.56 12.23
N ASP A 159 -12.07 -1.07 10.98
CA ASP A 159 -12.77 -2.31 10.67
C ASP A 159 -12.06 -3.53 11.28
N ALA A 160 -12.83 -4.60 11.51
CA ALA A 160 -12.35 -5.75 12.28
C ALA A 160 -11.09 -6.40 11.69
N SER A 161 -10.98 -6.46 10.35
CA SER A 161 -9.80 -6.99 9.66
C SER A 161 -8.52 -6.26 10.07
N VAL A 162 -8.55 -4.93 10.11
CA VAL A 162 -7.39 -4.08 10.42
C VAL A 162 -7.18 -3.93 11.93
N ALA A 163 -8.24 -3.50 12.65
CA ALA A 163 -8.13 -3.15 14.06
C ALA A 163 -8.01 -4.37 14.99
N LYS A 164 -8.66 -5.51 14.64
CA LYS A 164 -8.72 -6.68 15.52
C LYS A 164 -7.87 -7.82 15.00
N VAL A 165 -8.05 -8.24 13.74
CA VAL A 165 -7.37 -9.43 13.19
C VAL A 165 -5.89 -9.14 12.95
N LEU A 166 -5.57 -8.08 12.20
CA LEU A 166 -4.20 -7.60 12.03
C LEU A 166 -3.65 -7.04 13.34
N GLY A 167 -4.51 -6.44 14.17
CA GLY A 167 -4.16 -5.86 15.46
C GLY A 167 -3.38 -4.55 15.32
N ALA A 168 -3.63 -3.80 14.23
CA ALA A 168 -2.97 -2.53 14.02
C ALA A 168 -3.50 -1.45 14.97
N THR A 169 -2.62 -0.84 15.75
CA THR A 169 -2.98 0.13 16.76
C THR A 169 -3.22 1.53 16.15
N ARG A 170 -4.11 2.29 16.79
CA ARG A 170 -4.43 3.68 16.42
C ARG A 170 -3.33 4.67 16.80
N HIS A 171 -2.68 4.46 17.92
CA HIS A 171 -1.66 5.40 18.43
C HIS A 171 -0.32 4.70 18.63
N LYS A 172 0.77 5.38 18.27
CA LYS A 172 2.12 4.87 18.43
C LYS A 172 2.44 4.39 19.85
N LYS A 173 1.95 5.12 20.87
CA LYS A 173 2.21 4.82 22.28
C LYS A 173 1.57 3.52 22.77
N ASP A 174 0.52 3.09 22.07
CA ASP A 174 -0.26 1.89 22.42
C ASP A 174 0.22 0.65 21.65
N THR A 175 1.25 0.82 20.79
CA THR A 175 1.80 -0.27 19.98
C THR A 175 2.77 -1.09 20.80
N PRO A 176 2.49 -2.39 21.05
CA PRO A 176 3.44 -3.26 21.75
C PRO A 176 4.70 -3.50 20.90
N ALA A 177 5.79 -3.90 21.53
CA ALA A 177 7.09 -4.07 20.86
C ALA A 177 7.07 -5.06 19.69
N ASP A 178 6.20 -6.05 19.76
CA ASP A 178 5.93 -7.06 18.73
C ASP A 178 4.71 -6.72 17.85
N GLY A 179 4.07 -5.57 18.07
CA GLY A 179 2.85 -5.14 17.41
C GLY A 179 3.06 -4.33 16.14
N TYR A 180 1.93 -3.82 15.66
CA TYR A 180 1.81 -3.04 14.43
C TYR A 180 1.06 -1.74 14.69
N PHE A 181 1.52 -0.66 14.06
CA PHE A 181 0.92 0.67 14.10
C PHE A 181 0.30 1.02 12.74
N ASN A 182 -0.92 1.50 12.73
CA ASN A 182 -1.54 2.00 11.51
C ASN A 182 -1.18 3.49 11.31
N ALA A 183 -0.28 3.76 10.37
CA ALA A 183 0.22 5.10 10.10
C ALA A 183 -0.82 6.02 9.42
N THR A 184 -1.92 5.45 8.91
CA THR A 184 -3.00 6.17 8.23
C THR A 184 -4.18 6.49 9.14
N TRP A 185 -4.29 5.86 10.32
CA TRP A 185 -5.45 6.04 11.21
C TRP A 185 -5.70 7.50 11.60
N GLY A 186 -4.64 8.26 11.82
CA GLY A 186 -4.77 9.69 12.14
C GLY A 186 -5.32 10.55 10.99
N LEU A 187 -5.24 10.08 9.73
CA LEU A 187 -5.90 10.70 8.58
C LEU A 187 -7.39 10.36 8.59
N TYR A 188 -7.73 9.09 8.84
CA TYR A 188 -9.11 8.62 8.99
C TYR A 188 -9.88 9.41 10.06
N ASP A 189 -9.27 9.63 11.21
CA ASP A 189 -9.86 10.42 12.32
C ASP A 189 -10.18 11.87 11.93
N LYS A 190 -9.51 12.40 10.92
CA LYS A 190 -9.72 13.74 10.35
C LYS A 190 -10.71 13.74 9.19
N GLY A 191 -11.34 12.61 8.87
CA GLY A 191 -12.24 12.46 7.74
C GLY A 191 -11.53 12.49 6.37
N ILE A 192 -10.20 12.23 6.35
CA ILE A 192 -9.42 12.17 5.12
C ILE A 192 -9.43 10.74 4.61
N GLY A 193 -9.87 10.55 3.37
CA GLY A 193 -9.90 9.26 2.68
C GLY A 193 -9.10 9.28 1.38
N THR A 194 -8.95 8.12 0.78
CA THR A 194 -8.33 7.92 -0.53
C THR A 194 -9.34 7.64 -1.61
N LEU A 195 -10.48 7.05 -1.26
CA LEU A 195 -11.60 6.75 -2.15
C LEU A 195 -12.84 7.49 -1.67
N CYS A 196 -13.62 8.03 -2.61
CA CYS A 196 -14.95 8.56 -2.29
C CYS A 196 -16.03 7.75 -3.01
N TYR A 197 -16.94 7.15 -2.23
CA TYR A 197 -18.07 6.37 -2.73
C TYR A 197 -19.37 6.86 -2.11
N GLN A 198 -20.35 7.21 -2.94
CA GLN A 198 -21.66 7.77 -2.50
C GLN A 198 -21.51 8.92 -1.48
N ASP A 199 -20.63 9.88 -1.79
CA ASP A 199 -20.29 11.04 -0.97
C ASP A 199 -19.67 10.72 0.41
N SER A 200 -19.28 9.47 0.64
CA SER A 200 -18.56 9.03 1.83
C SER A 200 -17.10 8.73 1.50
N TRP A 201 -16.20 9.34 2.29
CA TRP A 201 -14.77 9.08 2.17
C TRP A 201 -14.37 7.82 2.93
N CYS A 202 -13.68 6.92 2.25
CA CYS A 202 -13.09 5.70 2.80
C CYS A 202 -11.57 5.80 2.75
N LEU A 203 -10.88 5.21 3.72
CA LEU A 203 -9.42 5.15 3.77
C LEU A 203 -8.96 3.70 3.62
N TYR A 204 -9.15 3.13 2.43
CA TYR A 204 -8.83 1.74 2.13
C TYR A 204 -7.37 1.51 1.83
N ASP A 205 -6.69 2.53 1.27
CA ASP A 205 -5.24 2.49 1.07
C ASP A 205 -4.56 2.81 2.40
N GLN A 206 -3.83 1.83 2.94
CA GLN A 206 -3.27 1.94 4.27
C GLN A 206 -1.79 1.56 4.30
N GLN A 207 -1.12 2.03 5.35
CA GLN A 207 0.25 1.65 5.68
C GLN A 207 0.36 1.28 7.15
N ILE A 208 0.70 0.03 7.40
CA ILE A 208 0.78 -0.57 8.73
C ILE A 208 2.23 -0.95 8.98
N LEU A 209 2.78 -0.49 10.08
CA LEU A 209 4.20 -0.47 10.38
C LEU A 209 4.51 -1.34 11.59
N SER A 210 5.54 -2.17 11.52
CA SER A 210 6.06 -2.84 12.70
C SER A 210 6.60 -1.86 13.74
N ALA A 211 6.45 -2.17 15.02
CA ALA A 211 6.79 -1.29 16.14
C ALA A 211 8.24 -0.76 16.09
N ASN A 212 9.19 -1.53 15.56
CA ASN A 212 10.59 -1.10 15.43
C ASN A 212 10.84 0.01 14.39
N LEU A 213 9.80 0.43 13.63
CA LEU A 213 9.78 1.64 12.81
C LEU A 213 9.35 2.89 13.60
N LEU A 214 8.90 2.76 14.86
CA LEU A 214 8.38 3.87 15.67
C LEU A 214 9.44 4.49 16.58
N GLY A 215 10.67 4.03 16.49
CA GLY A 215 11.81 4.51 17.29
C GLY A 215 12.28 5.92 16.93
N LYS A 216 13.40 6.32 17.54
CA LYS A 216 14.06 7.60 17.22
C LYS A 216 14.96 7.45 15.98
N PRO A 217 15.07 8.48 15.12
CA PRO A 217 15.93 8.45 13.91
C PRO A 217 17.41 8.16 14.20
N ALA A 218 17.89 8.49 15.39
CA ALA A 218 19.26 8.19 15.84
C ALA A 218 19.52 6.68 15.98
N ASN A 219 18.48 5.89 16.22
CA ASN A 219 18.56 4.44 16.43
C ASN A 219 18.30 3.63 15.16
N GLY A 220 17.91 4.28 14.06
CA GLY A 220 17.63 3.62 12.79
C GLY A 220 16.55 4.28 11.97
N LEU A 221 16.16 3.61 10.90
CA LEU A 221 15.06 4.05 10.03
C LEU A 221 13.76 4.12 10.84
N SER A 222 13.15 5.29 10.88
CA SER A 222 12.02 5.58 11.74
C SER A 222 10.91 6.31 11.00
N TYR A 223 9.67 5.99 11.32
CA TYR A 223 8.49 6.64 10.78
C TYR A 223 8.44 8.13 11.17
N TRP A 224 8.19 8.97 10.18
CA TRP A 224 8.02 10.41 10.40
C TRP A 224 6.55 10.82 10.29
N LYS A 225 5.97 10.73 9.08
CA LYS A 225 4.58 11.14 8.79
C LYS A 225 3.97 10.36 7.64
N THR A 226 2.64 10.41 7.54
CA THR A 226 1.86 9.90 6.41
C THR A 226 0.93 10.98 5.89
N GLU A 227 0.72 11.03 4.58
CA GLU A 227 -0.18 11.97 3.91
C GLU A 227 -0.87 11.35 2.70
N VAL A 228 -2.03 11.86 2.34
CA VAL A 228 -2.71 11.57 1.07
C VAL A 228 -2.19 12.54 0.01
N PHE A 229 -1.81 12.00 -1.15
CA PHE A 229 -1.30 12.78 -2.27
C PHE A 229 -2.45 13.15 -3.21
N ASN A 230 -3.14 14.25 -2.91
CA ASN A 230 -4.33 14.75 -3.63
C ASN A 230 -4.04 16.05 -4.40
N ARG A 231 -3.15 16.01 -5.37
CA ARG A 231 -2.86 17.19 -6.20
C ARG A 231 -4.06 17.55 -7.08
N GLU A 232 -4.18 18.84 -7.44
CA GLU A 232 -5.28 19.39 -8.23
C GLU A 232 -5.61 18.54 -9.47
N TYR A 233 -4.58 18.13 -10.22
CA TYR A 233 -4.77 17.31 -11.41
C TYR A 233 -5.27 15.88 -11.15
N LEU A 234 -5.24 15.41 -9.91
CA LEU A 234 -5.80 14.12 -9.48
C LEU A 234 -7.25 14.23 -9.04
N VAL A 235 -7.81 15.44 -9.00
CA VAL A 235 -9.15 15.72 -8.49
C VAL A 235 -10.08 15.96 -9.67
N THR A 236 -11.27 15.38 -9.62
CA THR A 236 -12.33 15.62 -10.60
C THR A 236 -12.73 17.11 -10.53
N PRO A 237 -12.59 17.88 -11.64
CA PRO A 237 -12.69 19.32 -11.59
C PRO A 237 -14.13 19.85 -11.46
N ASP A 238 -15.10 19.10 -11.99
CA ASP A 238 -16.50 19.53 -12.09
C ASP A 238 -17.51 18.38 -12.05
N GLY A 239 -18.81 18.73 -12.21
CA GLY A 239 -19.90 17.77 -12.25
C GLY A 239 -20.26 17.17 -10.89
N LYS A 240 -21.06 16.10 -10.90
CA LYS A 240 -21.57 15.43 -9.69
C LYS A 240 -20.46 14.81 -8.81
N LYS A 241 -19.30 14.53 -9.39
CA LYS A 241 -18.14 13.93 -8.68
C LYS A 241 -17.01 14.94 -8.46
N LYS A 242 -17.31 16.25 -8.52
CA LYS A 242 -16.33 17.29 -8.21
C LYS A 242 -15.69 17.04 -6.85
N GLY A 243 -14.38 17.08 -6.77
CA GLY A 243 -13.63 16.82 -5.56
C GLY A 243 -13.20 15.35 -5.35
N TYR A 244 -13.82 14.39 -6.05
CA TYR A 244 -13.43 12.98 -6.00
C TYR A 244 -12.09 12.74 -6.72
N PRO A 245 -11.42 11.60 -6.46
CA PRO A 245 -10.31 11.18 -7.30
C PRO A 245 -10.70 11.14 -8.78
N PHE A 246 -9.85 11.67 -9.64
CA PHE A 246 -10.11 11.76 -11.08
C PHE A 246 -9.77 10.43 -11.75
N ARG A 247 -10.75 9.55 -11.82
CA ARG A 247 -10.63 8.20 -12.36
C ARG A 247 -10.46 8.16 -13.87
N ALA A 248 -9.79 7.14 -14.36
CA ALA A 248 -9.57 6.92 -15.79
C ALA A 248 -10.89 6.65 -16.53
N PHE A 249 -11.82 5.93 -15.92
CA PHE A 249 -13.14 5.60 -16.48
C PHE A 249 -14.28 5.97 -15.53
N ASN A 250 -15.40 6.38 -16.11
CA ASN A 250 -16.68 6.49 -15.44
C ASN A 250 -17.70 5.59 -16.15
N GLY A 251 -17.94 4.40 -15.58
CA GLY A 251 -18.54 3.30 -16.32
C GLY A 251 -17.63 2.94 -17.50
N ASN A 252 -18.19 2.91 -18.72
CA ASN A 252 -17.43 2.61 -19.95
C ASN A 252 -16.87 3.86 -20.65
N ILE A 253 -17.02 5.05 -20.06
CA ILE A 253 -16.59 6.31 -20.67
C ILE A 253 -15.18 6.66 -20.17
N TRP A 254 -14.23 6.75 -21.08
CA TRP A 254 -12.89 7.22 -20.82
C TRP A 254 -12.88 8.71 -20.41
N GLN A 255 -12.32 9.02 -19.24
CA GLN A 255 -12.27 10.37 -18.67
C GLN A 255 -10.89 11.03 -18.81
N ASN A 256 -9.90 10.29 -19.29
CA ASN A 256 -8.50 10.74 -19.32
C ASN A 256 -7.95 11.12 -17.92
N GLY A 257 -8.48 10.52 -16.88
CA GLY A 257 -8.02 10.68 -15.51
C GLY A 257 -6.94 9.67 -15.12
N TYR A 258 -6.81 9.42 -13.84
CA TYR A 258 -5.71 8.61 -13.26
C TYR A 258 -6.23 7.36 -12.56
N SER A 259 -6.76 7.51 -11.34
CA SER A 259 -7.26 6.44 -10.48
C SER A 259 -8.49 6.93 -9.73
N ASP A 260 -9.31 6.02 -9.23
CA ASP A 260 -10.39 6.31 -8.28
C ASP A 260 -9.93 6.33 -6.83
N HIS A 261 -8.63 6.12 -6.60
CA HIS A 261 -7.98 6.31 -5.32
C HIS A 261 -6.87 7.37 -5.40
N PHE A 262 -6.70 8.16 -4.34
CA PHE A 262 -5.52 8.99 -4.15
C PHE A 262 -4.37 8.16 -3.58
N PRO A 263 -3.12 8.36 -4.03
CA PRO A 263 -1.96 7.71 -3.43
C PRO A 263 -1.76 8.12 -1.97
N ILE A 264 -1.29 7.18 -1.14
CA ILE A 264 -0.77 7.45 0.20
C ILE A 264 0.76 7.45 0.18
N ILE A 265 1.36 8.41 0.85
CA ILE A 265 2.80 8.51 1.02
C ILE A 265 3.13 8.44 2.51
N THR A 266 4.05 7.55 2.87
CA THR A 266 4.64 7.49 4.21
C THR A 266 6.13 7.80 4.14
N TYR A 267 6.58 8.71 4.99
CA TYR A 267 7.97 9.15 5.06
C TYR A 267 8.67 8.53 6.25
N TYR A 268 9.89 8.10 6.00
CA TYR A 268 10.79 7.56 7.00
C TYR A 268 12.06 8.41 7.04
N VAL A 269 12.64 8.54 8.21
CA VAL A 269 13.87 9.31 8.44
C VAL A 269 14.88 8.46 9.20
N LYS A 270 16.16 8.72 8.94
CA LYS A 270 17.29 8.16 9.68
C LYS A 270 18.34 9.25 9.87
N GLN A 271 18.85 9.39 11.08
CA GLN A 271 19.97 10.30 11.32
C GLN A 271 21.24 9.72 10.69
N LEU A 272 21.89 10.52 9.85
CA LEU A 272 23.23 10.18 9.35
C LEU A 272 24.24 10.37 10.48
N LYS A 273 25.15 9.43 10.61
CA LYS A 273 26.29 9.53 11.52
C LYS A 273 27.42 10.30 10.85
#